data_afa556f166053d69871c5742b243657e
#
_entry.id   afa556f166053d69871c5742b243657e
#
_cell.length_a   1.000
_cell.length_b   1.000
_cell.length_c   1.000
_cell.angle_alpha   90.00
_cell.angle_beta   90.00
_cell.angle_gamma   90.00
#
_symmetry.space_group_name_H-M   'P 1'
#
loop_
_entity.id
_entity.type
_entity.pdbx_description
1 polymer ?
#
loop_
_entity_poly.entity_id
_entity_poly.type
_entity_poly.pdbx_seq_one_letter_code
_entity_poly.pdbx_strand_id
1 'polypeptide(L)'
;MEKGDLIAACSLFDQSIATETDPNALFQAALCYRKSGRLNDALSLLKRLEDQGQTNPPALLLRADIFCAVDRHHHALPLYQALSGIDNPQIQYSAALGLFQCGDIDAALKLASALAERATHPINDQAALLKGRCLAAAQRYDEARQTLGKIDATPALQKAATYRIARMDLHTGQFSAAEASLRNLLDLDEPPRGARETLLQSLVHSGQTDAALNMIREATDASADLSWLRHCTELLSELDQPDPLQLLASRWDKAPGPEIFRELCNRLLEANDLTRAESLLKDYAKTFGQDAHWQWAHMRKLEKERAYEEILQCKQVDPFGSMEVVCHAHFALGRYAEALEAAQQLCRSAPGDQYFIALLVTALRCLDDPRQAALTDSALFLTEAEPQVPALEAGGATDFWRSVEDAIAHHHSMTSAPPTQSVVDGIQTPGNLLTQTAAPPLIALKALLDEVAHRFFDGTLFKDLAEPHPLRLFRPNSVSMHASWAIQAKAGTYHHSHVHSKGWYSGTCYVEVPESLNDSAEAGHLVLGEPPFETKDPLPPLATLCPKVGKIVLFPSYCWHSTRPYSGQGGRQVVAFDYGKANRFV
;
A
#
# COMPACT_ATOMS: atom_id res chain seq x y z
N MET A 1 -26.71 -0.32 -16.91
CA MET A 1 -27.64 -0.72 -15.82
C MET A 1 -27.42 0.24 -14.67
N GLU A 2 -28.43 0.97 -14.27
CA GLU A 2 -28.40 1.84 -13.10
C GLU A 2 -28.30 0.99 -11.81
N LYS A 3 -27.86 1.60 -10.70
CA LYS A 3 -27.62 0.88 -9.43
C LYS A 3 -28.90 0.18 -8.91
N GLY A 4 -30.08 0.75 -9.19
CA GLY A 4 -31.38 0.16 -8.86
C GLY A 4 -31.71 -1.10 -9.65
N ASP A 5 -31.39 -1.13 -10.93
CA ASP A 5 -31.60 -2.31 -11.81
C ASP A 5 -30.73 -3.49 -11.40
N LEU A 6 -29.51 -3.20 -10.89
CA LEU A 6 -28.58 -4.22 -10.44
C LEU A 6 -29.07 -4.93 -9.17
N ILE A 7 -29.61 -4.18 -8.21
CA ILE A 7 -30.17 -4.73 -6.96
C ILE A 7 -31.38 -5.61 -7.28
N ALA A 8 -32.28 -5.15 -8.16
CA ALA A 8 -33.44 -5.93 -8.60
C ALA A 8 -33.02 -7.22 -9.31
N ALA A 9 -32.02 -7.15 -10.20
CA ALA A 9 -31.50 -8.33 -10.89
C ALA A 9 -30.88 -9.35 -9.92
N CYS A 10 -30.11 -8.91 -8.93
CA CYS A 10 -29.54 -9.79 -7.90
C CYS A 10 -30.66 -10.46 -7.08
N SER A 11 -31.71 -9.72 -6.71
CA SER A 11 -32.85 -10.28 -5.96
C SER A 11 -33.62 -11.36 -6.75
N LEU A 12 -33.76 -11.21 -8.08
CA LEU A 12 -34.36 -12.24 -8.93
C LEU A 12 -33.50 -13.51 -8.98
N PHE A 13 -32.18 -13.36 -9.12
CA PHE A 13 -31.27 -14.51 -9.06
C PHE A 13 -31.30 -15.20 -7.69
N ASP A 14 -31.34 -14.46 -6.58
CA ASP A 14 -31.41 -15.03 -5.23
C ASP A 14 -32.59 -15.99 -5.05
N GLN A 15 -33.71 -15.74 -5.74
CA GLN A 15 -34.93 -16.58 -5.65
C GLN A 15 -34.83 -17.91 -6.41
N SER A 16 -34.03 -17.97 -7.49
CA SER A 16 -34.01 -19.13 -8.39
C SER A 16 -32.66 -19.87 -8.40
N ILE A 17 -31.57 -19.20 -8.02
CA ILE A 17 -30.21 -19.66 -8.26
C ILE A 17 -29.84 -20.97 -7.53
N ALA A 18 -30.49 -21.26 -6.39
CA ALA A 18 -30.21 -22.47 -5.60
C ALA A 18 -30.49 -23.76 -6.38
N THR A 19 -31.55 -23.76 -7.19
CA THR A 19 -31.99 -24.91 -8.01
C THR A 19 -31.61 -24.77 -9.48
N GLU A 20 -31.02 -23.63 -9.88
CA GLU A 20 -30.65 -23.38 -11.27
C GLU A 20 -29.50 -24.28 -11.73
N THR A 21 -29.63 -24.88 -12.90
CA THR A 21 -28.64 -25.77 -13.52
C THR A 21 -28.17 -25.29 -14.90
N ASP A 22 -28.86 -24.31 -15.51
CA ASP A 22 -28.45 -23.75 -16.79
C ASP A 22 -27.11 -22.99 -16.66
N PRO A 23 -26.06 -23.40 -17.39
CA PRO A 23 -24.75 -22.76 -17.32
C PRO A 23 -24.77 -21.26 -17.65
N ASN A 24 -25.62 -20.85 -18.60
CA ASN A 24 -25.73 -19.43 -18.98
C ASN A 24 -26.36 -18.62 -17.85
N ALA A 25 -27.42 -19.12 -17.22
CA ALA A 25 -28.06 -18.46 -16.09
C ALA A 25 -27.09 -18.32 -14.90
N LEU A 26 -26.34 -19.38 -14.57
CA LEU A 26 -25.31 -19.36 -13.53
C LEU A 26 -24.21 -18.31 -13.83
N PHE A 27 -23.76 -18.23 -15.07
CA PHE A 27 -22.74 -17.26 -15.49
C PHE A 27 -23.26 -15.81 -15.42
N GLN A 28 -24.49 -15.55 -15.88
CA GLN A 28 -25.10 -14.22 -15.80
C GLN A 28 -25.33 -13.80 -14.35
N ALA A 29 -25.73 -14.71 -13.48
CA ALA A 29 -25.85 -14.45 -12.05
C ALA A 29 -24.49 -14.12 -11.42
N ALA A 30 -23.42 -14.85 -11.78
CA ALA A 30 -22.05 -14.56 -11.31
C ALA A 30 -21.57 -13.18 -11.76
N LEU A 31 -21.87 -12.75 -12.99
CA LEU A 31 -21.59 -11.40 -13.48
C LEU A 31 -22.35 -10.32 -12.68
N CYS A 32 -23.63 -10.60 -12.38
CA CYS A 32 -24.47 -9.70 -11.59
C CYS A 32 -23.92 -9.54 -10.16
N TYR A 33 -23.59 -10.65 -9.51
CA TYR A 33 -23.01 -10.65 -8.15
C TYR A 33 -21.64 -9.95 -8.10
N ARG A 34 -20.76 -10.17 -9.11
CA ARG A 34 -19.51 -9.41 -9.22
C ARG A 34 -19.77 -7.90 -9.26
N LYS A 35 -20.69 -7.44 -10.13
CA LYS A 35 -21.03 -6.02 -10.27
C LYS A 35 -21.64 -5.41 -9.01
N SER A 36 -22.35 -6.19 -8.22
CA SER A 36 -22.93 -5.78 -6.94
C SER A 36 -21.97 -5.88 -5.74
N GLY A 37 -20.72 -6.34 -5.97
CA GLY A 37 -19.74 -6.53 -4.90
C GLY A 37 -19.87 -7.86 -4.13
N ARG A 38 -20.83 -8.72 -4.49
CA ARG A 38 -21.06 -10.04 -3.86
C ARG A 38 -20.07 -11.09 -4.43
N LEU A 39 -18.78 -10.86 -4.19
CA LEU A 39 -17.69 -11.61 -4.85
C LEU A 39 -17.66 -13.09 -4.45
N ASN A 40 -17.95 -13.43 -3.20
CA ASN A 40 -17.99 -14.82 -2.75
C ASN A 40 -19.15 -15.60 -3.37
N ASP A 41 -20.32 -14.97 -3.52
CA ASP A 41 -21.46 -15.60 -4.20
C ASP A 41 -21.15 -15.86 -5.67
N ALA A 42 -20.51 -14.90 -6.34
CA ALA A 42 -20.05 -15.08 -7.71
C ALA A 42 -19.03 -16.24 -7.84
N LEU A 43 -18.06 -16.34 -6.93
CA LEU A 43 -17.11 -17.46 -6.92
C LEU A 43 -17.79 -18.81 -6.69
N SER A 44 -18.80 -18.87 -5.84
CA SER A 44 -19.58 -20.08 -5.59
C SER A 44 -20.29 -20.57 -6.86
N LEU A 45 -20.89 -19.66 -7.64
CA LEU A 45 -21.54 -20.01 -8.90
C LEU A 45 -20.54 -20.46 -9.97
N LEU A 46 -19.40 -19.79 -10.07
CA LEU A 46 -18.35 -20.17 -11.00
C LEU A 46 -17.73 -21.54 -10.64
N LYS A 47 -17.68 -21.87 -9.35
CA LYS A 47 -17.29 -23.21 -8.90
C LYS A 47 -18.32 -24.26 -9.30
N ARG A 48 -19.63 -23.97 -9.17
CA ARG A 48 -20.69 -24.90 -9.67
C ARG A 48 -20.58 -25.16 -11.16
N LEU A 49 -20.26 -24.14 -11.98
CA LEU A 49 -19.99 -24.32 -13.42
C LEU A 49 -18.80 -25.25 -13.68
N GLU A 50 -17.73 -25.11 -12.91
CA GLU A 50 -16.57 -25.99 -12.98
C GLU A 50 -16.93 -27.43 -12.63
N ASP A 51 -17.65 -27.64 -11.54
CA ASP A 51 -18.08 -28.97 -11.07
C ASP A 51 -19.03 -29.67 -12.07
N GLN A 52 -19.75 -28.89 -12.89
CA GLN A 52 -20.56 -29.39 -14.00
C GLN A 52 -19.77 -29.66 -15.29
N GLY A 53 -18.47 -29.37 -15.31
CA GLY A 53 -17.65 -29.48 -16.53
C GLY A 53 -17.99 -28.44 -17.60
N GLN A 54 -18.69 -27.35 -17.23
CA GLN A 54 -19.19 -26.29 -18.14
C GLN A 54 -18.32 -25.03 -18.11
N THR A 55 -17.03 -25.21 -17.89
CA THR A 55 -16.10 -24.08 -17.79
C THR A 55 -15.68 -23.62 -19.19
N ASN A 56 -16.00 -22.38 -19.52
CA ASN A 56 -15.60 -21.71 -20.75
C ASN A 56 -14.60 -20.57 -20.45
N PRO A 57 -13.85 -20.06 -21.45
CA PRO A 57 -12.87 -19.00 -21.24
C PRO A 57 -13.40 -17.73 -20.56
N PRO A 58 -14.62 -17.22 -20.87
CA PRO A 58 -15.22 -16.11 -20.12
C PRO A 58 -15.45 -16.39 -18.65
N ALA A 59 -15.87 -17.60 -18.28
CA ALA A 59 -16.07 -17.98 -16.89
C ALA A 59 -14.76 -18.11 -16.12
N LEU A 60 -13.71 -18.69 -16.76
CA LEU A 60 -12.36 -18.72 -16.21
C LEU A 60 -11.80 -17.29 -15.99
N LEU A 61 -11.99 -16.41 -16.98
CA LEU A 61 -11.55 -15.03 -16.89
C LEU A 61 -12.26 -14.28 -15.74
N LEU A 62 -13.58 -14.41 -15.66
CA LEU A 62 -14.37 -13.81 -14.58
C LEU A 62 -13.89 -14.29 -13.20
N ARG A 63 -13.63 -15.59 -13.07
CA ARG A 63 -13.14 -16.18 -11.82
C ARG A 63 -11.75 -15.68 -11.45
N ALA A 64 -10.83 -15.60 -12.44
CA ALA A 64 -9.50 -15.04 -12.25
C ALA A 64 -9.54 -13.57 -11.83
N ASP A 65 -10.37 -12.78 -12.50
CA ASP A 65 -10.59 -11.36 -12.17
C ASP A 65 -11.12 -11.18 -10.75
N ILE A 66 -12.06 -12.03 -10.29
CA ILE A 66 -12.57 -11.97 -8.93
C ILE A 66 -11.49 -12.35 -7.92
N PHE A 67 -10.74 -13.41 -8.15
CA PHE A 67 -9.62 -13.78 -7.28
C PHE A 67 -8.58 -12.65 -7.20
N CYS A 68 -8.30 -11.98 -8.32
CA CYS A 68 -7.41 -10.84 -8.35
C CYS A 68 -7.97 -9.66 -7.55
N ALA A 69 -9.28 -9.40 -7.63
CA ALA A 69 -9.95 -8.31 -6.91
C ALA A 69 -9.98 -8.52 -5.38
N VAL A 70 -9.95 -9.79 -4.93
CA VAL A 70 -9.87 -10.14 -3.50
C VAL A 70 -8.46 -10.52 -3.06
N ASP A 71 -7.43 -10.08 -3.80
CA ASP A 71 -6.01 -10.32 -3.55
C ASP A 71 -5.58 -11.81 -3.44
N ARG A 72 -6.41 -12.74 -3.93
CA ARG A 72 -6.09 -14.17 -4.02
C ARG A 72 -5.31 -14.49 -5.31
N HIS A 73 -4.16 -13.82 -5.50
CA HIS A 73 -3.38 -13.90 -6.74
C HIS A 73 -2.88 -15.31 -7.07
N HIS A 74 -2.58 -16.12 -6.05
CA HIS A 74 -2.16 -17.52 -6.22
C HIS A 74 -3.25 -18.41 -6.86
N HIS A 75 -4.54 -18.06 -6.67
CA HIS A 75 -5.65 -18.72 -7.37
C HIS A 75 -5.91 -18.12 -8.76
N ALA A 76 -5.67 -16.82 -8.94
CA ALA A 76 -5.87 -16.14 -10.22
C ALA A 76 -4.82 -16.50 -11.26
N LEU A 77 -3.55 -16.62 -10.84
CA LEU A 77 -2.40 -16.82 -11.73
C LEU A 77 -2.53 -18.05 -12.64
N PRO A 78 -2.81 -19.26 -12.14
CA PRO A 78 -2.93 -20.44 -13.01
C PRO A 78 -4.08 -20.31 -14.01
N LEU A 79 -5.14 -19.58 -13.68
CA LEU A 79 -6.25 -19.33 -14.59
C LEU A 79 -5.84 -18.40 -15.73
N TYR A 80 -5.12 -17.31 -15.44
CA TYR A 80 -4.59 -16.42 -16.48
C TYR A 80 -3.53 -17.11 -17.34
N GLN A 81 -2.69 -17.95 -16.76
CA GLN A 81 -1.73 -18.77 -17.51
C GLN A 81 -2.44 -19.74 -18.48
N ALA A 82 -3.50 -20.40 -18.05
CA ALA A 82 -4.30 -21.25 -18.93
C ALA A 82 -4.98 -20.44 -20.06
N LEU A 83 -5.53 -19.26 -19.74
CA LEU A 83 -6.16 -18.37 -20.71
C LEU A 83 -5.17 -17.79 -21.73
N SER A 84 -3.89 -17.64 -21.37
CA SER A 84 -2.85 -17.13 -22.28
C SER A 84 -2.59 -18.05 -23.50
N GLY A 85 -2.88 -19.35 -23.34
CA GLY A 85 -2.74 -20.35 -24.42
C GLY A 85 -3.91 -20.42 -25.40
N ILE A 86 -5.00 -19.68 -25.16
CA ILE A 86 -6.18 -19.68 -26.03
C ILE A 86 -5.93 -18.79 -27.23
N ASP A 87 -6.14 -19.29 -28.44
CA ASP A 87 -5.95 -18.53 -29.69
C ASP A 87 -7.11 -17.53 -29.93
N ASN A 88 -7.20 -16.55 -29.04
CA ASN A 88 -8.11 -15.42 -29.11
C ASN A 88 -7.39 -14.18 -28.55
N PRO A 89 -7.07 -13.18 -29.40
CA PRO A 89 -6.31 -12.03 -28.97
C PRO A 89 -6.93 -11.20 -27.85
N GLN A 90 -8.28 -11.12 -27.77
CA GLN A 90 -8.95 -10.42 -26.68
C GLN A 90 -8.77 -11.14 -25.33
N ILE A 91 -8.87 -12.49 -25.34
CA ILE A 91 -8.66 -13.31 -24.15
C ILE A 91 -7.19 -13.26 -23.74
N GLN A 92 -6.28 -13.37 -24.71
CA GLN A 92 -4.83 -13.25 -24.48
C GLN A 92 -4.46 -11.88 -23.89
N TYR A 93 -5.05 -10.78 -24.39
CA TYR A 93 -4.82 -9.45 -23.83
C TYR A 93 -5.34 -9.36 -22.38
N SER A 94 -6.54 -9.86 -22.12
CA SER A 94 -7.10 -9.89 -20.76
C SER A 94 -6.24 -10.76 -19.83
N ALA A 95 -5.74 -11.89 -20.32
CA ALA A 95 -4.80 -12.74 -19.59
C ALA A 95 -3.47 -12.02 -19.31
N ALA A 96 -2.89 -11.33 -20.31
CA ALA A 96 -1.68 -10.55 -20.13
C ALA A 96 -1.85 -9.44 -19.07
N LEU A 97 -2.98 -8.76 -19.09
CA LEU A 97 -3.33 -7.76 -18.08
C LEU A 97 -3.47 -8.39 -16.69
N GLY A 98 -4.12 -9.55 -16.59
CA GLY A 98 -4.25 -10.31 -15.35
C GLY A 98 -2.91 -10.84 -14.83
N LEU A 99 -2.04 -11.37 -15.68
CA LEU A 99 -0.68 -11.77 -15.33
C LEU A 99 0.13 -10.59 -14.78
N PHE A 100 0.07 -9.45 -15.46
CA PHE A 100 0.66 -8.19 -14.96
C PHE A 100 0.09 -7.82 -13.60
N GLN A 101 -1.23 -7.95 -13.43
CA GLN A 101 -1.90 -7.69 -12.16
C GLN A 101 -1.49 -8.67 -11.06
N CYS A 102 -1.23 -9.92 -11.37
CA CYS A 102 -0.74 -10.91 -10.42
C CYS A 102 0.76 -10.78 -10.12
N GLY A 103 1.50 -9.89 -10.82
CA GLY A 103 2.93 -9.69 -10.63
C GLY A 103 3.81 -10.63 -11.46
N ASP A 104 3.24 -11.46 -12.35
CA ASP A 104 4.01 -12.25 -13.32
C ASP A 104 4.36 -11.36 -14.53
N ILE A 105 5.33 -10.47 -14.28
CA ILE A 105 5.72 -9.43 -15.25
C ILE A 105 6.33 -10.04 -16.51
N ASP A 106 7.11 -11.11 -16.38
CA ASP A 106 7.78 -11.76 -17.50
C ASP A 106 6.78 -12.43 -18.45
N ALA A 107 5.83 -13.19 -17.92
CA ALA A 107 4.77 -13.80 -18.72
C ALA A 107 3.87 -12.74 -19.36
N ALA A 108 3.52 -11.68 -18.61
CA ALA A 108 2.75 -10.55 -19.12
C ALA A 108 3.49 -9.83 -20.26
N LEU A 109 4.79 -9.55 -20.09
CA LEU A 109 5.63 -8.90 -21.10
C LEU A 109 5.75 -9.74 -22.37
N LYS A 110 5.99 -11.04 -22.22
CA LYS A 110 6.06 -11.97 -23.35
C LYS A 110 4.78 -11.96 -24.17
N LEU A 111 3.64 -12.08 -23.50
CA LEU A 111 2.34 -12.12 -24.16
C LEU A 111 1.95 -10.77 -24.78
N ALA A 112 2.16 -9.67 -24.06
CA ALA A 112 1.91 -8.32 -24.57
C ALA A 112 2.82 -7.99 -25.77
N SER A 113 4.08 -8.43 -25.78
CA SER A 113 4.99 -8.26 -26.91
C SER A 113 4.49 -8.99 -28.15
N ALA A 114 4.11 -10.27 -27.99
CA ALA A 114 3.58 -11.07 -29.10
C ALA A 114 2.29 -10.46 -29.70
N LEU A 115 1.41 -9.93 -28.85
CA LEU A 115 0.19 -9.25 -29.31
C LEU A 115 0.48 -7.91 -30.00
N ALA A 116 1.42 -7.13 -29.49
CA ALA A 116 1.80 -5.84 -30.07
C ALA A 116 2.46 -5.98 -31.47
N GLU A 117 3.06 -7.11 -31.78
CA GLU A 117 3.70 -7.40 -33.07
C GLU A 117 2.74 -7.91 -34.15
N ARG A 118 1.50 -8.25 -33.83
CA ARG A 118 0.47 -8.72 -34.77
C ARG A 118 -0.11 -7.53 -35.57
N ALA A 119 0.41 -7.26 -36.76
CA ALA A 119 0.17 -6.05 -37.55
C ALA A 119 -1.29 -5.74 -38.00
N THR A 120 -2.27 -6.54 -37.67
CA THR A 120 -3.65 -6.42 -38.19
C THR A 120 -4.75 -6.47 -37.13
N HIS A 121 -4.43 -6.43 -35.85
CA HIS A 121 -5.42 -6.61 -34.77
C HIS A 121 -5.67 -5.30 -33.99
N PRO A 122 -6.93 -4.94 -33.69
CA PRO A 122 -7.25 -3.68 -32.98
C PRO A 122 -6.71 -3.62 -31.54
N ILE A 123 -6.18 -4.73 -31.02
CA ILE A 123 -5.60 -4.82 -29.65
C ILE A 123 -4.10 -4.47 -29.64
N ASN A 124 -3.45 -4.32 -30.81
CA ASN A 124 -1.99 -4.09 -30.87
C ASN A 124 -1.52 -2.92 -30.03
N ASP A 125 -2.21 -1.78 -30.13
CA ASP A 125 -1.81 -0.57 -29.39
C ASP A 125 -2.10 -0.67 -27.90
N GLN A 126 -3.18 -1.34 -27.51
CA GLN A 126 -3.45 -1.66 -26.11
C GLN A 126 -2.38 -2.62 -25.57
N ALA A 127 -1.97 -3.60 -26.36
CA ALA A 127 -0.88 -4.51 -26.01
C ALA A 127 0.48 -3.78 -25.95
N ALA A 128 0.74 -2.84 -26.85
CA ALA A 128 1.93 -1.99 -26.80
C ALA A 128 1.96 -1.11 -25.53
N LEU A 129 0.82 -0.55 -25.14
CA LEU A 129 0.70 0.18 -23.87
C LEU A 129 0.98 -0.73 -22.67
N LEU A 130 0.44 -1.96 -22.66
CA LEU A 130 0.72 -2.95 -21.62
C LEU A 130 2.18 -3.40 -21.62
N LYS A 131 2.78 -3.62 -22.82
CA LYS A 131 4.21 -3.91 -22.97
C LYS A 131 5.07 -2.83 -22.34
N GLY A 132 4.79 -1.55 -22.62
CA GLY A 132 5.48 -0.41 -22.00
C GLY A 132 5.36 -0.43 -20.47
N ARG A 133 4.18 -0.75 -19.93
CA ARG A 133 3.96 -0.90 -18.49
C ARG A 133 4.75 -2.06 -17.89
N CYS A 134 4.81 -3.21 -18.57
CA CYS A 134 5.60 -4.35 -18.12
C CYS A 134 7.09 -4.03 -18.11
N LEU A 135 7.60 -3.38 -19.18
CA LEU A 135 9.00 -2.95 -19.26
C LEU A 135 9.37 -1.99 -18.14
N ALA A 136 8.49 -1.03 -17.85
CA ALA A 136 8.70 -0.09 -16.76
C ALA A 136 8.67 -0.78 -15.38
N ALA A 137 7.77 -1.73 -15.17
CA ALA A 137 7.73 -2.55 -13.94
C ALA A 137 8.98 -3.43 -13.79
N ALA A 138 9.59 -3.86 -14.91
CA ALA A 138 10.87 -4.55 -14.95
C ALA A 138 12.08 -3.59 -14.89
N GLN A 139 11.88 -2.29 -14.63
CA GLN A 139 12.90 -1.24 -14.59
C GLN A 139 13.68 -1.03 -15.93
N ARG A 140 13.13 -1.51 -17.05
CA ARG A 140 13.68 -1.32 -18.40
C ARG A 140 13.14 -0.02 -19.01
N TYR A 141 13.46 1.11 -18.37
CA TYR A 141 12.81 2.40 -18.63
C TYR A 141 13.04 2.93 -20.04
N ASP A 142 14.24 2.74 -20.62
CA ASP A 142 14.51 3.21 -21.99
C ASP A 142 13.68 2.47 -23.03
N GLU A 143 13.55 1.16 -22.87
CA GLU A 143 12.73 0.34 -23.75
C GLU A 143 11.23 0.64 -23.56
N ALA A 144 10.80 0.90 -22.33
CA ALA A 144 9.46 1.32 -22.02
C ALA A 144 9.13 2.66 -22.70
N ARG A 145 10.03 3.66 -22.59
CA ARG A 145 9.88 4.98 -23.22
C ARG A 145 9.82 4.85 -24.74
N GLN A 146 10.72 4.05 -25.34
CA GLN A 146 10.70 3.81 -26.79
C GLN A 146 9.41 3.12 -27.25
N THR A 147 8.89 2.17 -26.47
CA THR A 147 7.65 1.45 -26.79
C THR A 147 6.44 2.37 -26.69
N LEU A 148 6.32 3.12 -25.60
CA LEU A 148 5.22 4.05 -25.36
C LEU A 148 5.23 5.24 -26.32
N GLY A 149 6.40 5.76 -26.66
CA GLY A 149 6.55 6.90 -27.59
C GLY A 149 6.18 6.61 -29.04
N LYS A 150 5.97 5.33 -29.40
CA LYS A 150 5.50 4.93 -30.74
C LYS A 150 3.98 4.80 -30.83
N ILE A 151 3.25 4.99 -29.73
CA ILE A 151 1.79 4.85 -29.70
C ILE A 151 1.15 6.13 -30.23
N ASP A 152 0.54 6.07 -31.40
CA ASP A 152 -0.13 7.18 -32.07
C ASP A 152 -1.54 6.84 -32.63
N ALA A 153 -2.00 5.61 -32.42
CA ALA A 153 -3.21 5.08 -33.03
C ALA A 153 -4.50 5.84 -32.69
N THR A 154 -4.64 6.27 -31.44
CA THR A 154 -5.78 7.11 -31.00
C THR A 154 -5.33 8.16 -30.00
N PRO A 155 -5.99 9.35 -29.97
CA PRO A 155 -5.68 10.38 -28.97
C PRO A 155 -5.74 9.88 -27.52
N ALA A 156 -6.67 8.96 -27.23
CA ALA A 156 -6.81 8.38 -25.89
C ALA A 156 -5.61 7.50 -25.50
N LEU A 157 -5.11 6.66 -26.41
CA LEU A 157 -3.95 5.82 -26.15
C LEU A 157 -2.66 6.63 -26.12
N GLN A 158 -2.52 7.62 -27.00
CA GLN A 158 -1.39 8.56 -27.00
C GLN A 158 -1.34 9.34 -25.68
N LYS A 159 -2.48 9.88 -25.22
CA LYS A 159 -2.61 10.54 -23.92
C LYS A 159 -2.18 9.62 -22.77
N ALA A 160 -2.65 8.37 -22.79
CA ALA A 160 -2.27 7.38 -21.78
C ALA A 160 -0.78 7.05 -21.81
N ALA A 161 -0.18 6.90 -22.99
CA ALA A 161 1.25 6.64 -23.17
C ALA A 161 2.11 7.82 -22.68
N THR A 162 1.76 9.05 -23.06
CA THR A 162 2.45 10.27 -22.60
C THR A 162 2.39 10.41 -21.09
N TYR A 163 1.24 10.14 -20.49
CA TYR A 163 1.11 10.16 -19.02
C TYR A 163 1.98 9.09 -18.34
N ARG A 164 2.09 7.89 -18.92
CA ARG A 164 2.99 6.84 -18.42
C ARG A 164 4.46 7.25 -18.51
N ILE A 165 4.86 7.87 -19.62
CA ILE A 165 6.22 8.41 -19.78
C ILE A 165 6.49 9.48 -18.71
N ALA A 166 5.58 10.44 -18.52
CA ALA A 166 5.75 11.48 -17.50
C ALA A 166 5.88 10.91 -16.09
N ARG A 167 5.12 9.85 -15.75
CA ARG A 167 5.27 9.14 -14.47
C ARG A 167 6.60 8.42 -14.35
N MET A 168 7.12 7.83 -15.43
CA MET A 168 8.47 7.25 -15.43
C MET A 168 9.54 8.32 -15.26
N ASP A 169 9.38 9.48 -15.93
CA ASP A 169 10.31 10.60 -15.81
C ASP A 169 10.36 11.12 -14.37
N LEU A 170 9.20 11.27 -13.73
CA LEU A 170 9.13 11.57 -12.30
C LEU A 170 9.86 10.49 -11.47
N HIS A 171 9.56 9.21 -11.74
CA HIS A 171 10.14 8.08 -11.02
C HIS A 171 11.67 7.97 -11.18
N THR A 172 12.20 8.37 -12.33
CA THR A 172 13.64 8.34 -12.63
C THR A 172 14.36 9.68 -12.36
N GLY A 173 13.69 10.63 -11.68
CA GLY A 173 14.27 11.93 -11.32
C GLY A 173 14.37 12.93 -12.48
N GLN A 174 13.76 12.66 -13.62
CA GLN A 174 13.73 13.57 -14.77
C GLN A 174 12.57 14.58 -14.65
N PHE A 175 12.59 15.36 -13.55
CA PHE A 175 11.48 16.21 -13.13
C PHE A 175 11.07 17.25 -14.18
N SER A 176 12.03 17.88 -14.88
CA SER A 176 11.73 18.88 -15.90
C SER A 176 11.00 18.27 -17.12
N ALA A 177 11.36 17.03 -17.51
CA ALA A 177 10.68 16.33 -18.60
C ALA A 177 9.28 15.90 -18.19
N ALA A 178 9.13 15.40 -16.97
CA ALA A 178 7.83 15.07 -16.36
C ALA A 178 6.91 16.31 -16.33
N GLU A 179 7.41 17.44 -15.82
CA GLU A 179 6.69 18.71 -15.73
C GLU A 179 6.19 19.17 -17.10
N ALA A 180 7.07 19.22 -18.11
CA ALA A 180 6.70 19.65 -19.45
C ALA A 180 5.58 18.78 -20.05
N SER A 181 5.71 17.46 -19.93
CA SER A 181 4.70 16.51 -20.42
C SER A 181 3.36 16.66 -19.69
N LEU A 182 3.39 16.84 -18.37
CA LEU A 182 2.20 16.94 -17.52
C LEU A 182 1.46 18.28 -17.74
N ARG A 183 2.16 19.39 -17.93
CA ARG A 183 1.53 20.66 -18.30
C ARG A 183 0.77 20.54 -19.62
N ASN A 184 1.40 19.96 -20.65
CA ASN A 184 0.74 19.71 -21.93
C ASN A 184 -0.49 18.80 -21.79
N LEU A 185 -0.45 17.79 -20.91
CA LEU A 185 -1.59 16.91 -20.66
C LEU A 185 -2.72 17.61 -19.91
N LEU A 186 -2.41 18.56 -19.03
CA LEU A 186 -3.39 19.33 -18.26
C LEU A 186 -4.09 20.40 -19.10
N ASP A 187 -3.49 20.83 -20.22
CA ASP A 187 -4.10 21.75 -21.18
C ASP A 187 -5.16 21.08 -22.09
N LEU A 188 -5.31 19.75 -22.01
CA LEU A 188 -6.34 19.02 -22.75
C LEU A 188 -7.72 19.17 -22.08
N ASP A 189 -8.80 19.11 -22.88
CA ASP A 189 -10.18 19.15 -22.36
C ASP A 189 -10.46 18.09 -21.29
N GLU A 190 -9.88 16.89 -21.47
CA GLU A 190 -9.99 15.78 -20.54
C GLU A 190 -8.59 15.27 -20.14
N PRO A 191 -7.94 15.88 -19.16
CA PRO A 191 -6.62 15.45 -18.70
C PRO A 191 -6.67 14.04 -18.06
N PRO A 192 -5.57 13.30 -18.10
CA PRO A 192 -5.49 12.00 -17.41
C PRO A 192 -5.74 12.18 -15.92
N ARG A 193 -6.51 11.25 -15.35
CA ARG A 193 -6.71 11.21 -13.89
C ARG A 193 -5.37 11.04 -13.18
N GLY A 194 -5.09 11.87 -12.19
CA GLY A 194 -3.82 11.86 -11.46
C GLY A 194 -2.71 12.73 -12.08
N ALA A 195 -2.95 13.39 -13.23
CA ALA A 195 -1.93 14.24 -13.86
C ALA A 195 -1.58 15.48 -13.02
N ARG A 196 -2.58 16.04 -12.31
CA ARG A 196 -2.36 17.18 -11.39
C ARG A 196 -1.49 16.79 -10.21
N GLU A 197 -1.81 15.68 -9.59
CA GLU A 197 -1.08 15.12 -8.45
C GLU A 197 0.37 14.80 -8.85
N THR A 198 0.56 14.22 -10.03
CA THR A 198 1.89 13.89 -10.55
C THR A 198 2.69 15.16 -10.86
N LEU A 199 2.06 16.22 -11.41
CA LEU A 199 2.71 17.51 -11.62
C LEU A 199 3.13 18.16 -10.30
N LEU A 200 2.23 18.14 -9.32
CA LEU A 200 2.49 18.70 -8.00
C LEU A 200 3.69 18.00 -7.33
N GLN A 201 3.74 16.67 -7.40
CA GLN A 201 4.90 15.89 -6.92
C GLN A 201 6.19 16.26 -7.67
N SER A 202 6.11 16.44 -8.99
CA SER A 202 7.27 16.82 -9.81
C SER A 202 7.83 18.19 -9.38
N LEU A 203 6.95 19.17 -9.11
CA LEU A 203 7.34 20.49 -8.65
C LEU A 203 8.02 20.43 -7.26
N VAL A 204 7.45 19.65 -6.33
CA VAL A 204 8.05 19.48 -4.99
C VAL A 204 9.43 18.81 -5.09
N HIS A 205 9.54 17.72 -5.84
CA HIS A 205 10.80 16.98 -5.97
C HIS A 205 11.89 17.76 -6.74
N SER A 206 11.49 18.70 -7.61
CA SER A 206 12.43 19.60 -8.28
C SER A 206 12.79 20.86 -7.47
N GLY A 207 12.29 20.96 -6.23
CA GLY A 207 12.54 22.12 -5.35
C GLY A 207 11.74 23.37 -5.71
N GLN A 208 10.74 23.28 -6.61
CA GLN A 208 9.90 24.40 -7.03
C GLN A 208 8.71 24.60 -6.05
N THR A 209 9.01 24.75 -4.75
CA THR A 209 8.01 24.80 -3.68
C THR A 209 6.99 25.93 -3.87
N ASP A 210 7.41 27.13 -4.28
CA ASP A 210 6.49 28.23 -4.52
C ASP A 210 5.50 27.95 -5.65
N ALA A 211 5.96 27.30 -6.72
CA ALA A 211 5.08 26.89 -7.83
C ALA A 211 4.07 25.84 -7.39
N ALA A 212 4.51 24.86 -6.57
CA ALA A 212 3.64 23.86 -5.97
C ALA A 212 2.56 24.50 -5.08
N LEU A 213 2.94 25.40 -4.17
CA LEU A 213 2.00 26.12 -3.28
C LEU A 213 1.01 26.98 -4.07
N ASN A 214 1.45 27.64 -5.15
CA ASN A 214 0.56 28.40 -6.03
C ASN A 214 -0.46 27.49 -6.71
N MET A 215 -0.01 26.36 -7.23
CA MET A 215 -0.89 25.35 -7.85
C MET A 215 -1.95 24.83 -6.86
N ILE A 216 -1.57 24.61 -5.60
CA ILE A 216 -2.53 24.20 -4.55
C ILE A 216 -3.56 25.32 -4.32
N ARG A 217 -3.13 26.58 -4.21
CA ARG A 217 -4.03 27.74 -3.96
C ARG A 217 -5.03 27.94 -5.11
N GLU A 218 -4.56 27.87 -6.35
CA GLU A 218 -5.40 28.06 -7.54
C GLU A 218 -6.43 26.93 -7.72
N ALA A 219 -6.07 25.70 -7.37
CA ALA A 219 -6.92 24.53 -7.55
C ALA A 219 -8.01 24.36 -6.48
N THR A 220 -7.95 25.09 -5.37
CA THR A 220 -8.93 24.98 -4.26
C THR A 220 -10.24 25.72 -4.52
N ASP A 221 -10.29 26.60 -5.51
CA ASP A 221 -11.50 27.35 -5.86
C ASP A 221 -12.48 26.62 -6.80
N ALA A 222 -12.02 25.62 -7.51
CA ALA A 222 -12.82 24.86 -8.46
C ALA A 222 -13.09 23.44 -7.93
N SER A 223 -14.32 23.11 -7.56
CA SER A 223 -14.88 21.75 -7.36
C SER A 223 -13.84 20.62 -7.16
N ALA A 224 -12.86 20.84 -6.30
CA ALA A 224 -11.75 19.91 -6.08
C ALA A 224 -12.30 18.58 -5.56
N ASP A 225 -11.96 17.48 -6.24
CA ASP A 225 -12.30 16.17 -5.75
C ASP A 225 -11.54 15.87 -4.44
N LEU A 226 -12.05 14.93 -3.66
CA LEU A 226 -11.48 14.62 -2.35
C LEU A 226 -10.06 14.03 -2.45
N SER A 227 -9.75 13.32 -3.54
CA SER A 227 -8.41 12.76 -3.78
C SER A 227 -7.37 13.86 -3.93
N TRP A 228 -7.70 14.89 -4.69
CA TRP A 228 -6.86 16.07 -4.86
C TRP A 228 -6.63 16.79 -3.52
N LEU A 229 -7.70 17.03 -2.75
CA LEU A 229 -7.59 17.71 -1.46
C LEU A 229 -6.74 16.93 -0.44
N ARG A 230 -6.87 15.60 -0.42
CA ARG A 230 -6.00 14.74 0.40
C ARG A 230 -4.54 14.94 0.04
N HIS A 231 -4.23 14.84 -1.24
CA HIS A 231 -2.86 14.96 -1.74
C HIS A 231 -2.26 16.33 -1.41
N CYS A 232 -3.04 17.41 -1.62
CA CYS A 232 -2.61 18.77 -1.25
C CYS A 232 -2.38 18.90 0.25
N THR A 233 -3.27 18.36 1.09
CA THR A 233 -3.16 18.42 2.55
C THR A 233 -1.90 17.68 3.03
N GLU A 234 -1.59 16.52 2.46
CA GLU A 234 -0.38 15.76 2.74
C GLU A 234 0.87 16.57 2.41
N LEU A 235 0.94 17.12 1.20
CA LEU A 235 2.08 17.95 0.78
C LEU A 235 2.24 19.23 1.59
N LEU A 236 1.14 19.89 1.99
CA LEU A 236 1.22 21.06 2.88
C LEU A 236 1.80 20.67 4.25
N SER A 237 1.45 19.50 4.76
CA SER A 237 2.04 18.98 6.00
C SER A 237 3.53 18.65 5.82
N GLU A 238 3.92 18.02 4.71
CA GLU A 238 5.32 17.70 4.38
C GLU A 238 6.19 18.96 4.21
N LEU A 239 5.59 20.04 3.71
CA LEU A 239 6.24 21.35 3.52
C LEU A 239 6.12 22.27 4.74
N ASP A 240 5.67 21.73 5.88
CA ASP A 240 5.51 22.46 7.16
C ASP A 240 4.69 23.76 7.02
N GLN A 241 3.65 23.72 6.19
CA GLN A 241 2.78 24.87 6.01
C GLN A 241 1.79 25.02 7.18
N PRO A 242 1.47 26.26 7.59
CA PRO A 242 0.51 26.49 8.68
C PRO A 242 -0.88 25.96 8.32
N ASP A 243 -1.50 25.25 9.26
CA ASP A 243 -2.84 24.64 9.17
C ASP A 243 -3.15 23.94 7.85
N PRO A 244 -2.45 22.84 7.52
CA PRO A 244 -2.67 22.09 6.28
C PRO A 244 -4.10 21.55 6.16
N LEU A 245 -4.84 21.42 7.27
CA LEU A 245 -6.23 20.95 7.30
C LEU A 245 -7.23 22.03 6.85
N GLN A 246 -6.82 23.28 6.71
CA GLN A 246 -7.68 24.39 6.27
C GLN A 246 -8.33 24.12 4.91
N LEU A 247 -7.66 23.39 4.02
CA LEU A 247 -8.25 23.00 2.72
C LEU A 247 -9.49 22.13 2.89
N LEU A 248 -9.38 21.09 3.71
CA LEU A 248 -10.48 20.17 4.00
C LEU A 248 -11.60 20.87 4.77
N ALA A 249 -11.26 21.74 5.73
CA ALA A 249 -12.22 22.53 6.48
C ALA A 249 -12.99 23.50 5.56
N SER A 250 -12.31 24.24 4.68
CA SER A 250 -12.95 25.12 3.71
C SER A 250 -13.86 24.36 2.72
N ARG A 251 -13.49 23.14 2.37
CA ARG A 251 -14.34 22.28 1.53
C ARG A 251 -15.58 21.81 2.29
N TRP A 252 -15.44 21.46 3.56
CA TRP A 252 -16.56 21.16 4.45
C TRP A 252 -17.54 22.32 4.55
N ASP A 253 -17.06 23.54 4.80
CA ASP A 253 -17.89 24.73 4.93
C ASP A 253 -18.68 25.07 3.65
N LYS A 254 -18.06 24.89 2.48
CA LYS A 254 -18.67 25.18 1.17
C LYS A 254 -19.67 24.11 0.72
N ALA A 255 -19.36 22.84 0.95
CA ALA A 255 -20.18 21.71 0.51
C ALA A 255 -20.01 20.51 1.46
N PRO A 256 -20.73 20.52 2.58
CA PRO A 256 -20.67 19.44 3.55
C PRO A 256 -21.21 18.12 2.96
N GLY A 257 -20.58 17.01 3.37
CA GLY A 257 -20.97 15.67 2.94
C GLY A 257 -20.24 14.59 3.72
N PRO A 258 -20.71 13.33 3.67
CA PRO A 258 -20.15 12.24 4.46
C PRO A 258 -18.67 11.93 4.19
N GLU A 259 -18.24 12.03 2.94
CA GLU A 259 -16.85 11.70 2.55
C GLU A 259 -15.85 12.74 3.07
N ILE A 260 -16.14 14.04 2.89
CA ILE A 260 -15.29 15.11 3.40
C ILE A 260 -15.30 15.15 4.93
N PHE A 261 -16.44 14.85 5.55
CA PHE A 261 -16.54 14.72 7.00
C PHE A 261 -15.59 13.65 7.54
N ARG A 262 -15.64 12.43 6.96
CA ARG A 262 -14.76 11.33 7.40
C ARG A 262 -13.29 11.69 7.25
N GLU A 263 -12.91 12.28 6.11
CA GLU A 263 -11.52 12.68 5.87
C GLU A 263 -11.04 13.73 6.86
N LEU A 264 -11.78 14.83 7.01
CA LEU A 264 -11.41 15.91 7.93
C LEU A 264 -11.40 15.41 9.38
N CYS A 265 -12.42 14.65 9.80
CA CYS A 265 -12.47 14.10 11.15
C CYS A 265 -11.28 13.17 11.44
N ASN A 266 -10.94 12.28 10.50
CA ASN A 266 -9.79 11.40 10.66
C ASN A 266 -8.49 12.19 10.85
N ARG A 267 -8.23 13.19 10.00
CA ARG A 267 -7.04 14.04 10.10
C ARG A 267 -6.97 14.85 11.41
N LEU A 268 -8.10 15.36 11.88
CA LEU A 268 -8.16 16.05 13.18
C LEU A 268 -7.84 15.09 14.33
N LEU A 269 -8.35 13.86 14.29
CA LEU A 269 -8.08 12.84 15.31
C LEU A 269 -6.61 12.36 15.25
N GLU A 270 -6.03 12.23 14.07
CA GLU A 270 -4.60 11.93 13.89
C GLU A 270 -3.71 13.04 14.46
N ALA A 271 -4.09 14.31 14.24
CA ALA A 271 -3.42 15.48 14.81
C ALA A 271 -3.74 15.69 16.31
N ASN A 272 -4.54 14.81 16.92
CA ASN A 272 -5.02 14.93 18.30
C ASN A 272 -5.79 16.24 18.59
N ASP A 273 -6.39 16.86 17.57
CA ASP A 273 -7.23 18.05 17.69
C ASP A 273 -8.67 17.65 18.03
N LEU A 274 -8.87 17.20 19.27
CA LEU A 274 -10.16 16.72 19.75
C LEU A 274 -11.21 17.84 19.79
N THR A 275 -10.79 19.10 19.95
CA THR A 275 -11.71 20.25 20.01
C THR A 275 -12.37 20.50 18.66
N ARG A 276 -11.57 20.56 17.58
CA ARG A 276 -12.11 20.74 16.22
C ARG A 276 -12.90 19.49 15.78
N ALA A 277 -12.45 18.29 16.15
CA ALA A 277 -13.16 17.04 15.86
C ALA A 277 -14.55 16.99 16.53
N GLU A 278 -14.67 17.42 17.80
CA GLU A 278 -15.95 17.50 18.51
C GLU A 278 -16.90 18.53 17.88
N SER A 279 -16.39 19.70 17.46
CA SER A 279 -17.18 20.70 16.74
C SER A 279 -17.71 20.14 15.42
N LEU A 280 -16.85 19.48 14.64
CA LEU A 280 -17.20 18.88 13.37
C LEU A 280 -18.26 17.77 13.54
N LEU A 281 -18.15 16.94 14.58
CA LEU A 281 -19.16 15.90 14.91
C LEU A 281 -20.52 16.54 15.21
N LYS A 282 -20.56 17.64 15.98
CA LYS A 282 -21.80 18.37 16.28
C LYS A 282 -22.43 18.97 15.03
N ASP A 283 -21.63 19.56 14.16
CA ASP A 283 -22.12 20.18 12.92
C ASP A 283 -22.60 19.13 11.91
N TYR A 284 -21.92 17.99 11.81
CA TYR A 284 -22.38 16.88 11.02
C TYR A 284 -23.74 16.34 11.51
N ALA A 285 -23.86 16.11 12.82
CA ALA A 285 -25.09 15.59 13.42
C ALA A 285 -26.31 16.49 13.18
N LYS A 286 -26.12 17.82 13.15
CA LYS A 286 -27.20 18.78 12.84
C LYS A 286 -27.71 18.66 11.41
N THR A 287 -26.81 18.35 10.46
CA THR A 287 -27.09 18.37 9.02
C THR A 287 -27.53 16.98 8.51
N PHE A 288 -26.87 15.92 8.94
CA PHE A 288 -27.02 14.56 8.44
C PHE A 288 -27.54 13.57 9.48
N GLY A 289 -27.65 13.98 10.75
CA GLY A 289 -27.99 13.08 11.84
C GLY A 289 -26.78 12.23 12.31
N GLN A 290 -27.08 11.26 13.17
CA GLN A 290 -26.09 10.33 13.72
C GLN A 290 -26.07 9.02 12.93
N ASP A 291 -25.73 9.14 11.64
CA ASP A 291 -25.63 7.99 10.72
C ASP A 291 -24.35 7.15 10.94
N ALA A 292 -24.07 6.22 10.02
CA ALA A 292 -22.88 5.36 10.10
C ALA A 292 -21.55 6.13 10.09
N HIS A 293 -21.48 7.24 9.36
CA HIS A 293 -20.26 8.07 9.30
C HIS A 293 -20.02 8.79 10.62
N TRP A 294 -21.09 9.33 11.22
CA TRP A 294 -21.02 9.96 12.53
C TRP A 294 -20.64 8.94 13.61
N GLN A 295 -21.26 7.75 13.62
CA GLN A 295 -20.96 6.69 14.60
C GLN A 295 -19.50 6.28 14.54
N TRP A 296 -18.97 6.06 13.34
CA TRP A 296 -17.55 5.76 13.14
C TRP A 296 -16.65 6.84 13.73
N ALA A 297 -16.88 8.11 13.40
CA ALA A 297 -16.05 9.23 13.85
C ALA A 297 -16.16 9.41 15.38
N HIS A 298 -17.36 9.22 15.94
CA HIS A 298 -17.57 9.28 17.38
C HIS A 298 -16.82 8.17 18.11
N MET A 299 -16.86 6.94 17.62
CA MET A 299 -16.12 5.82 18.21
C MET A 299 -14.59 6.05 18.14
N ARG A 300 -14.07 6.59 17.02
CA ARG A 300 -12.65 6.96 16.90
C ARG A 300 -12.26 8.07 17.89
N LYS A 301 -13.15 9.04 18.13
CA LYS A 301 -12.93 10.07 19.17
C LYS A 301 -12.92 9.45 20.56
N LEU A 302 -13.88 8.61 20.90
CA LEU A 302 -13.91 7.89 22.18
C LEU A 302 -12.65 7.05 22.39
N GLU A 303 -12.10 6.45 21.35
CA GLU A 303 -10.82 5.74 21.41
C GLU A 303 -9.67 6.67 21.81
N LYS A 304 -9.58 7.87 21.23
CA LYS A 304 -8.59 8.89 21.64
C LYS A 304 -8.78 9.34 23.09
N GLU A 305 -10.01 9.35 23.57
CA GLU A 305 -10.37 9.70 24.96
C GLU A 305 -10.27 8.50 25.92
N ARG A 306 -9.92 7.28 25.40
CA ARG A 306 -9.82 6.03 26.16
C ARG A 306 -11.14 5.61 26.84
N ALA A 307 -12.25 6.00 26.26
CA ALA A 307 -13.61 5.67 26.74
C ALA A 307 -14.07 4.31 26.20
N TYR A 308 -13.33 3.26 26.51
CA TYR A 308 -13.45 1.94 25.88
C TYR A 308 -14.80 1.24 26.17
N GLU A 309 -15.35 1.38 27.37
CA GLU A 309 -16.68 0.86 27.69
C GLU A 309 -17.77 1.53 26.85
N GLU A 310 -17.64 2.84 26.62
CA GLU A 310 -18.62 3.57 25.79
C GLU A 310 -18.55 3.15 24.33
N ILE A 311 -17.35 2.84 23.81
CA ILE A 311 -17.18 2.28 22.47
C ILE A 311 -17.98 0.99 22.32
N LEU A 312 -17.94 0.09 23.30
CA LEU A 312 -18.65 -1.19 23.25
C LEU A 312 -20.18 -1.04 23.37
N GLN A 313 -20.67 0.11 23.84
CA GLN A 313 -22.09 0.45 23.87
C GLN A 313 -22.57 1.10 22.58
N CYS A 314 -21.67 1.60 21.72
CA CYS A 314 -22.03 2.19 20.46
C CYS A 314 -22.66 1.16 19.50
N LYS A 315 -23.68 1.62 18.76
CA LYS A 315 -24.27 0.81 17.69
C LYS A 315 -23.25 0.60 16.57
N GLN A 316 -22.90 -0.64 16.29
CA GLN A 316 -22.02 -0.97 15.17
C GLN A 316 -22.80 -0.86 13.86
N VAL A 317 -22.48 0.12 13.05
CA VAL A 317 -23.19 0.45 11.80
C VAL A 317 -22.31 0.30 10.55
N ASP A 318 -21.01 0.27 10.72
CA ASP A 318 -20.02 0.05 9.65
C ASP A 318 -19.23 -1.24 9.97
N PRO A 319 -19.37 -2.31 9.16
CA PRO A 319 -18.72 -3.59 9.47
C PRO A 319 -17.19 -3.54 9.44
N PHE A 320 -16.57 -2.49 8.88
CA PHE A 320 -15.12 -2.44 8.69
C PHE A 320 -14.42 -1.46 9.64
N GLY A 321 -14.81 -0.18 9.66
CA GLY A 321 -14.13 0.84 10.47
C GLY A 321 -14.47 0.79 11.96
N SER A 322 -15.68 0.40 12.33
CA SER A 322 -16.08 0.27 13.73
C SER A 322 -15.51 -0.98 14.39
N MET A 323 -15.33 -2.07 13.65
CA MET A 323 -14.81 -3.34 14.18
C MET A 323 -13.36 -3.23 14.66
N GLU A 324 -12.52 -2.43 13.98
CA GLU A 324 -11.16 -2.15 14.40
C GLU A 324 -11.13 -1.47 15.78
N VAL A 325 -11.92 -0.41 15.94
CA VAL A 325 -12.02 0.34 17.20
C VAL A 325 -12.58 -0.51 18.33
N VAL A 326 -13.57 -1.37 18.05
CA VAL A 326 -14.11 -2.36 18.99
C VAL A 326 -13.03 -3.37 19.40
N CYS A 327 -12.24 -3.84 18.45
CA CYS A 327 -11.13 -4.75 18.73
C CYS A 327 -10.12 -4.11 19.71
N HIS A 328 -9.75 -2.84 19.51
CA HIS A 328 -8.88 -2.10 20.41
C HIS A 328 -9.50 -1.92 21.80
N ALA A 329 -10.80 -1.61 21.88
CA ALA A 329 -11.50 -1.48 23.15
C ALA A 329 -11.49 -2.82 23.94
N HIS A 330 -11.66 -3.94 23.26
CA HIS A 330 -11.54 -5.26 23.87
C HIS A 330 -10.13 -5.54 24.42
N PHE A 331 -9.08 -5.16 23.68
CA PHE A 331 -7.70 -5.27 24.16
C PHE A 331 -7.46 -4.46 25.43
N ALA A 332 -7.87 -3.19 25.42
CA ALA A 332 -7.69 -2.29 26.56
C ALA A 332 -8.44 -2.76 27.81
N LEU A 333 -9.60 -3.38 27.63
CA LEU A 333 -10.43 -3.91 28.72
C LEU A 333 -10.03 -5.34 29.15
N GLY A 334 -9.05 -5.97 28.49
CA GLY A 334 -8.63 -7.35 28.76
C GLY A 334 -9.62 -8.42 28.33
N ARG A 335 -10.53 -8.09 27.41
CA ARG A 335 -11.52 -9.01 26.81
C ARG A 335 -10.91 -9.65 25.57
N TYR A 336 -9.85 -10.48 25.81
CA TYR A 336 -8.99 -10.97 24.73
C TYR A 336 -9.66 -12.00 23.81
N ALA A 337 -10.64 -12.76 24.33
CA ALA A 337 -11.40 -13.70 23.50
C ALA A 337 -12.29 -12.94 22.48
N GLU A 338 -12.94 -11.88 22.91
CA GLU A 338 -13.74 -11.01 22.04
C GLU A 338 -12.87 -10.23 21.06
N ALA A 339 -11.67 -9.79 21.49
CA ALA A 339 -10.67 -9.19 20.61
C ALA A 339 -10.23 -10.18 19.50
N LEU A 340 -10.04 -11.47 19.85
CA LEU A 340 -9.72 -12.51 18.88
C LEU A 340 -10.84 -12.72 17.87
N GLU A 341 -12.11 -12.76 18.30
CA GLU A 341 -13.25 -12.89 17.40
C GLU A 341 -13.33 -11.70 16.43
N ALA A 342 -13.15 -10.47 16.93
CA ALA A 342 -13.14 -9.25 16.12
C ALA A 342 -11.99 -9.26 15.10
N ALA A 343 -10.77 -9.61 15.52
CA ALA A 343 -9.61 -9.71 14.64
C ALA A 343 -9.79 -10.79 13.56
N GLN A 344 -10.38 -11.94 13.90
CA GLN A 344 -10.70 -12.98 12.93
C GLN A 344 -11.76 -12.52 11.90
N GLN A 345 -12.73 -11.72 12.33
CA GLN A 345 -13.72 -11.14 11.41
C GLN A 345 -13.06 -10.14 10.45
N LEU A 346 -12.18 -9.29 10.94
CA LEU A 346 -11.39 -8.37 10.11
C LEU A 346 -10.52 -9.14 9.10
N CYS A 347 -9.81 -10.18 9.53
CA CYS A 347 -9.04 -11.05 8.63
C CYS A 347 -9.91 -11.76 7.57
N ARG A 348 -11.16 -12.12 7.90
CA ARG A 348 -12.08 -12.68 6.90
C ARG A 348 -12.52 -11.63 5.87
N SER A 349 -12.64 -10.37 6.26
CA SER A 349 -13.04 -9.28 5.38
C SER A 349 -11.92 -8.86 4.41
N ALA A 350 -10.67 -8.84 4.87
CA ALA A 350 -9.49 -8.53 4.07
C ALA A 350 -8.30 -9.47 4.48
N PRO A 351 -8.28 -10.71 3.96
CA PRO A 351 -7.38 -11.75 4.45
C PRO A 351 -5.88 -11.46 4.30
N GLY A 352 -5.51 -10.60 3.34
CA GLY A 352 -4.11 -10.22 3.06
C GLY A 352 -3.66 -8.95 3.77
N ASP A 353 -4.53 -8.26 4.50
CA ASP A 353 -4.19 -7.03 5.21
C ASP A 353 -3.32 -7.35 6.43
N GLN A 354 -2.08 -6.86 6.42
CA GLN A 354 -1.10 -7.17 7.47
C GLN A 354 -1.47 -6.55 8.81
N TYR A 355 -2.21 -5.45 8.81
CA TYR A 355 -2.70 -4.84 10.05
C TYR A 355 -3.73 -5.73 10.76
N PHE A 356 -4.65 -6.33 10.02
CA PHE A 356 -5.62 -7.27 10.62
C PHE A 356 -4.96 -8.57 11.09
N ILE A 357 -3.93 -9.03 10.38
CA ILE A 357 -3.11 -10.15 10.85
C ILE A 357 -2.37 -9.77 12.14
N ALA A 358 -1.85 -8.55 12.25
CA ALA A 358 -1.18 -8.07 13.46
C ALA A 358 -2.14 -8.02 14.66
N LEU A 359 -3.40 -7.59 14.48
CA LEU A 359 -4.43 -7.66 15.52
C LEU A 359 -4.69 -9.11 15.95
N LEU A 360 -4.80 -10.02 14.98
CA LEU A 360 -4.97 -11.46 15.25
C LEU A 360 -3.79 -12.03 16.07
N VAL A 361 -2.56 -11.74 15.67
CA VAL A 361 -1.35 -12.16 16.38
C VAL A 361 -1.33 -11.60 17.81
N THR A 362 -1.71 -10.33 17.97
CA THR A 362 -1.78 -9.69 19.29
C THR A 362 -2.80 -10.39 20.20
N ALA A 363 -3.99 -10.73 19.69
CA ALA A 363 -5.01 -11.43 20.46
C ALA A 363 -4.56 -12.84 20.86
N LEU A 364 -3.92 -13.58 19.96
CA LEU A 364 -3.36 -14.89 20.25
C LEU A 364 -2.26 -14.83 21.33
N ARG A 365 -1.43 -13.80 21.29
CA ARG A 365 -0.39 -13.57 22.31
C ARG A 365 -0.99 -13.21 23.67
N CYS A 366 -2.00 -12.34 23.71
CA CYS A 366 -2.68 -11.99 24.95
C CYS A 366 -3.38 -13.20 25.62
N LEU A 367 -3.80 -14.18 24.83
CA LEU A 367 -4.44 -15.41 25.31
C LEU A 367 -3.45 -16.54 25.59
N ASP A 368 -2.18 -16.35 25.34
CA ASP A 368 -1.16 -17.42 25.32
C ASP A 368 -1.60 -18.64 24.46
N ASP A 369 -2.28 -18.35 23.34
CA ASP A 369 -2.81 -19.38 22.45
C ASP A 369 -1.67 -20.02 21.64
N PRO A 370 -1.59 -21.37 21.59
CA PRO A 370 -0.49 -22.07 20.91
C PRO A 370 -0.29 -21.68 19.43
N ARG A 371 -1.35 -21.21 18.75
CA ARG A 371 -1.28 -20.77 17.36
C ARG A 371 -0.35 -19.57 17.14
N GLN A 372 -0.08 -18.78 18.20
CA GLN A 372 0.87 -17.68 18.11
C GLN A 372 2.28 -18.15 17.74
N ALA A 373 2.70 -19.33 18.18
CA ALA A 373 4.07 -19.81 18.03
C ALA A 373 4.54 -19.83 16.57
N ALA A 374 3.68 -20.26 15.64
CA ALA A 374 4.02 -20.25 14.22
C ALA A 374 4.11 -18.84 13.63
N LEU A 375 3.36 -17.86 14.16
CA LEU A 375 3.29 -16.49 13.66
C LEU A 375 4.36 -15.57 14.25
N THR A 376 4.99 -15.99 15.35
CA THR A 376 6.00 -15.22 16.08
C THR A 376 7.33 -15.95 16.18
N ASP A 377 7.51 -17.04 15.44
CA ASP A 377 8.74 -17.83 15.43
C ASP A 377 9.94 -16.93 15.06
N SER A 378 10.99 -17.00 15.86
CA SER A 378 12.22 -16.24 15.65
C SER A 378 12.88 -16.52 14.29
N ALA A 379 12.65 -17.68 13.70
CA ALA A 379 13.11 -18.02 12.36
C ALA A 379 12.46 -17.15 11.25
N LEU A 380 11.32 -16.51 11.52
CA LEU A 380 10.70 -15.54 10.61
C LEU A 380 11.42 -14.19 10.55
N PHE A 381 12.41 -13.98 11.43
CA PHE A 381 13.16 -12.74 11.50
C PHE A 381 14.60 -12.98 11.03
N LEU A 382 15.08 -12.14 10.10
CA LEU A 382 16.48 -12.12 9.71
C LEU A 382 17.19 -10.96 10.38
N THR A 383 18.38 -11.22 10.92
CA THR A 383 19.35 -10.20 11.32
C THR A 383 20.70 -10.53 10.68
N GLU A 384 21.07 -9.80 9.65
CA GLU A 384 22.38 -9.87 9.02
C GLU A 384 23.22 -8.72 9.59
N ALA A 385 24.19 -9.05 10.45
CA ALA A 385 24.95 -8.03 11.18
C ALA A 385 26.09 -7.42 10.36
N GLU A 386 26.67 -8.18 9.45
CA GLU A 386 27.84 -7.79 8.67
C GLU A 386 27.70 -8.31 7.22
N PRO A 387 26.83 -7.69 6.41
CA PRO A 387 26.65 -8.10 5.03
C PRO A 387 27.92 -7.87 4.21
N GLN A 388 28.15 -8.70 3.22
CA GLN A 388 29.24 -8.48 2.27
C GLN A 388 28.89 -7.30 1.35
N VAL A 389 29.47 -6.15 1.64
CA VAL A 389 29.22 -4.94 0.85
C VAL A 389 29.91 -5.01 -0.52
N PRO A 390 29.28 -4.48 -1.59
CA PRO A 390 29.93 -4.38 -2.90
C PRO A 390 31.21 -3.53 -2.83
N ALA A 391 32.25 -3.96 -3.53
CA ALA A 391 33.45 -3.14 -3.71
C ALA A 391 33.09 -1.95 -4.64
N LEU A 392 32.96 -0.76 -4.07
CA LEU A 392 32.99 0.48 -4.82
C LEU A 392 34.46 0.84 -5.01
N GLU A 393 34.86 1.33 -6.19
CA GLU A 393 36.24 1.61 -6.64
C GLU A 393 37.18 2.00 -5.48
N ALA A 394 38.05 1.07 -5.07
CA ALA A 394 39.18 1.27 -4.12
C ALA A 394 38.80 1.59 -2.64
N GLY A 395 37.62 1.28 -2.12
CA GLY A 395 37.23 1.52 -0.73
C GLY A 395 36.76 0.27 0.02
N GLY A 396 36.91 0.26 1.35
CA GLY A 396 36.38 -0.79 2.23
C GLY A 396 34.91 -0.56 2.59
N ALA A 397 34.35 -1.41 3.50
CA ALA A 397 32.96 -1.31 3.96
C ALA A 397 32.61 0.09 4.52
N THR A 398 33.53 0.75 5.24
CA THR A 398 33.31 2.10 5.77
C THR A 398 33.09 3.13 4.67
N ASP A 399 33.83 3.03 3.57
CA ASP A 399 33.68 3.97 2.44
C ASP A 399 32.39 3.70 1.68
N PHE A 400 31.93 2.45 1.61
CA PHE A 400 30.63 2.12 1.05
C PHE A 400 29.51 2.81 1.84
N TRP A 401 29.46 2.64 3.16
CA TRP A 401 28.38 3.22 3.97
C TRP A 401 28.39 4.75 3.96
N ARG A 402 29.58 5.37 3.96
CA ARG A 402 29.71 6.82 3.79
C ARG A 402 29.20 7.29 2.44
N SER A 403 29.50 6.59 1.35
CA SER A 403 29.01 6.94 0.01
C SER A 403 27.47 6.80 -0.10
N VAL A 404 26.87 5.84 0.61
CA VAL A 404 25.41 5.70 0.72
C VAL A 404 24.82 6.87 1.51
N GLU A 405 25.41 7.24 2.66
CA GLU A 405 24.99 8.38 3.48
C GLU A 405 25.01 9.69 2.66
N ASP A 406 26.11 9.98 1.97
CA ASP A 406 26.26 11.15 1.10
C ASP A 406 25.21 11.16 -0.01
N ALA A 407 24.94 10.02 -0.64
CA ALA A 407 23.94 9.91 -1.69
C ALA A 407 22.51 10.15 -1.14
N ILE A 408 22.19 9.67 0.04
CA ILE A 408 20.90 9.91 0.70
C ILE A 408 20.71 11.39 1.02
N ALA A 409 21.75 12.07 1.51
CA ALA A 409 21.68 13.48 1.88
C ALA A 409 21.18 14.37 0.73
N HIS A 410 21.50 14.01 -0.53
CA HIS A 410 21.04 14.73 -1.73
C HIS A 410 19.54 14.51 -2.04
N HIS A 411 18.88 13.53 -1.41
CA HIS A 411 17.47 13.19 -1.64
C HIS A 411 16.54 13.73 -0.54
N HIS A 412 17.07 14.27 0.56
CA HIS A 412 16.27 14.88 1.61
C HIS A 412 15.77 16.26 1.19
N SER A 413 14.53 16.34 0.72
CA SER A 413 13.84 17.59 0.38
C SER A 413 12.74 17.96 1.39
N MET A 414 12.41 17.08 2.32
CA MET A 414 11.39 17.32 3.34
C MET A 414 11.99 17.97 4.56
N THR A 415 11.23 18.89 5.18
CA THR A 415 11.64 19.62 6.38
C THR A 415 10.94 19.09 7.63
N SER A 416 9.82 18.40 7.49
CA SER A 416 9.08 17.76 8.58
C SER A 416 8.43 16.45 8.12
N ALA A 417 8.11 15.58 9.07
CA ALA A 417 7.30 14.38 8.81
C ALA A 417 5.81 14.71 8.94
N PRO A 418 4.95 14.29 8.01
CA PRO A 418 3.50 14.44 8.16
C PRO A 418 2.98 13.72 9.41
N PRO A 419 1.92 14.23 10.05
CA PRO A 419 1.31 13.59 11.24
C PRO A 419 0.82 12.16 10.98
N THR A 420 0.62 11.77 9.72
CA THR A 420 0.20 10.43 9.30
C THR A 420 1.35 9.41 9.26
N GLN A 421 2.58 9.85 9.46
CA GLN A 421 3.76 8.98 9.48
C GLN A 421 4.11 8.54 10.90
N SER A 422 4.76 7.38 11.00
CA SER A 422 5.17 6.82 12.29
C SER A 422 6.36 7.54 12.94
N VAL A 423 7.13 8.29 12.15
CA VAL A 423 8.31 9.02 12.65
C VAL A 423 7.91 10.30 13.40
N VAL A 424 8.51 10.49 14.57
CA VAL A 424 8.33 11.68 15.41
C VAL A 424 9.65 12.43 15.50
N ASP A 425 9.62 13.74 15.23
CA ASP A 425 10.79 14.64 15.25
C ASP A 425 11.96 14.20 14.35
N GLY A 426 11.68 13.45 13.29
CA GLY A 426 12.62 13.04 12.26
C GLY A 426 12.19 13.52 10.88
N ILE A 427 13.08 13.36 9.90
CA ILE A 427 12.76 13.59 8.49
C ILE A 427 12.96 12.31 7.69
N GLN A 428 12.20 12.18 6.61
CA GLN A 428 12.38 11.06 5.69
C GLN A 428 12.43 11.53 4.24
N THR A 429 13.02 10.71 3.36
CA THR A 429 13.00 11.01 1.93
C THR A 429 11.61 10.78 1.36
N PRO A 430 11.17 11.59 0.40
CA PRO A 430 9.92 11.33 -0.32
C PRO A 430 10.08 10.16 -1.29
N GLY A 431 8.95 9.53 -1.61
CA GLY A 431 8.87 8.52 -2.65
C GLY A 431 9.61 7.22 -2.38
N ASN A 432 10.04 6.55 -3.45
CA ASN A 432 10.73 5.28 -3.39
C ASN A 432 12.24 5.45 -3.67
N LEU A 433 13.02 5.69 -2.65
CA LEU A 433 14.43 6.06 -2.71
C LEU A 433 15.28 5.11 -3.59
N LEU A 434 15.19 3.80 -3.35
CA LEU A 434 16.11 2.84 -3.98
C LEU A 434 15.69 2.43 -5.40
N THR A 435 14.45 2.71 -5.81
CA THR A 435 13.96 2.44 -7.16
C THR A 435 13.87 3.70 -8.03
N GLN A 436 14.02 4.89 -7.42
CA GLN A 436 13.94 6.18 -8.11
C GLN A 436 15.29 6.86 -8.29
N THR A 437 16.40 6.19 -8.00
CA THR A 437 17.73 6.78 -7.99
C THR A 437 18.58 6.31 -9.16
N ALA A 438 19.41 7.21 -9.69
CA ALA A 438 20.52 6.90 -10.58
C ALA A 438 21.87 6.91 -9.83
N ALA A 439 21.89 7.16 -8.52
CA ALA A 439 23.11 7.24 -7.72
C ALA A 439 23.73 5.84 -7.54
N PRO A 440 24.98 5.59 -8.02
CA PRO A 440 25.58 4.26 -7.94
C PRO A 440 25.63 3.65 -6.54
N PRO A 441 25.88 4.40 -5.43
CA PRO A 441 25.85 3.83 -4.09
C PRO A 441 24.47 3.30 -3.69
N LEU A 442 23.38 3.97 -4.07
CA LEU A 442 22.01 3.54 -3.75
C LEU A 442 21.58 2.35 -4.61
N ILE A 443 22.04 2.28 -5.87
CA ILE A 443 21.84 1.10 -6.73
C ILE A 443 22.56 -0.11 -6.12
N ALA A 444 23.81 0.08 -5.66
CA ALA A 444 24.57 -0.98 -5.02
C ALA A 444 23.95 -1.43 -3.68
N LEU A 445 23.44 -0.48 -2.88
CA LEU A 445 22.69 -0.80 -1.66
C LEU A 445 21.43 -1.63 -1.97
N LYS A 446 20.65 -1.23 -2.98
CA LYS A 446 19.48 -2.01 -3.40
C LYS A 446 19.85 -3.44 -3.78
N ALA A 447 20.90 -3.61 -4.58
CA ALA A 447 21.36 -4.94 -4.97
C ALA A 447 21.77 -5.81 -3.77
N LEU A 448 22.46 -5.23 -2.79
CA LEU A 448 22.82 -5.89 -1.54
C LEU A 448 21.58 -6.32 -0.75
N LEU A 449 20.61 -5.43 -0.59
CA LEU A 449 19.37 -5.72 0.15
C LEU A 449 18.53 -6.81 -0.56
N ASP A 450 18.44 -6.75 -1.89
CA ASP A 450 17.76 -7.75 -2.70
C ASP A 450 18.44 -9.14 -2.57
N GLU A 451 19.76 -9.19 -2.61
CA GLU A 451 20.52 -10.44 -2.43
C GLU A 451 20.26 -11.07 -1.06
N VAL A 452 20.37 -10.28 0.02
CA VAL A 452 20.12 -10.75 1.39
C VAL A 452 18.67 -11.22 1.54
N ALA A 453 17.72 -10.46 1.05
CA ALA A 453 16.29 -10.77 1.15
C ALA A 453 15.93 -12.03 0.35
N HIS A 454 16.36 -12.15 -0.92
CA HIS A 454 16.05 -13.32 -1.73
C HIS A 454 16.69 -14.59 -1.19
N ARG A 455 17.95 -14.52 -0.73
CA ARG A 455 18.60 -15.64 -0.04
C ARG A 455 17.79 -16.13 1.17
N PHE A 456 17.20 -15.22 1.93
CA PHE A 456 16.33 -15.54 3.06
C PHE A 456 14.98 -16.13 2.59
N PHE A 457 14.31 -15.50 1.62
CA PHE A 457 13.00 -15.92 1.13
C PHE A 457 13.01 -17.24 0.35
N ASP A 458 14.14 -17.60 -0.26
CA ASP A 458 14.33 -18.87 -0.99
C ASP A 458 14.79 -20.01 -0.07
N GLY A 459 15.02 -19.70 1.21
CA GLY A 459 15.34 -20.67 2.25
C GLY A 459 14.25 -21.73 2.47
N THR A 460 14.61 -22.81 3.14
CA THR A 460 13.71 -23.94 3.44
C THR A 460 12.51 -23.53 4.28
N LEU A 461 12.68 -22.53 5.18
CA LEU A 461 11.62 -22.05 6.05
C LEU A 461 10.31 -21.78 5.33
N PHE A 462 10.35 -21.01 4.21
CA PHE A 462 9.13 -20.65 3.49
C PHE A 462 8.50 -21.80 2.71
N LYS A 463 9.25 -22.89 2.46
CA LYS A 463 8.75 -24.11 1.85
C LYS A 463 8.04 -25.00 2.87
N ASP A 464 8.48 -24.93 4.13
CA ASP A 464 8.04 -25.80 5.23
C ASP A 464 6.97 -25.16 6.12
N LEU A 465 6.60 -23.88 5.87
CA LEU A 465 5.50 -23.23 6.60
C LEU A 465 4.20 -24.02 6.42
N ALA A 466 3.62 -24.43 7.54
CA ALA A 466 2.35 -25.15 7.57
C ALA A 466 1.20 -24.28 7.02
N GLU A 467 0.25 -24.90 6.33
CA GLU A 467 -0.99 -24.19 5.98
C GLU A 467 -1.97 -24.23 7.16
N PRO A 468 -2.74 -23.14 7.39
CA PRO A 468 -2.78 -21.88 6.63
C PRO A 468 -1.89 -20.78 7.25
N HIS A 469 -0.62 -20.69 6.88
CA HIS A 469 0.24 -19.61 7.35
C HIS A 469 0.11 -18.35 6.46
N PRO A 470 -0.10 -17.11 7.01
CA PRO A 470 -0.28 -15.90 6.21
C PRO A 470 0.85 -15.63 5.22
N LEU A 471 2.11 -15.82 5.63
CA LEU A 471 3.27 -15.61 4.76
C LEU A 471 3.32 -16.56 3.56
N ARG A 472 2.69 -17.72 3.67
CA ARG A 472 2.55 -18.67 2.55
C ARG A 472 1.34 -18.33 1.69
N LEU A 473 0.19 -18.06 2.31
CA LEU A 473 -1.06 -17.77 1.61
C LEU A 473 -1.00 -16.48 0.79
N PHE A 474 -0.28 -15.47 1.29
CA PHE A 474 -0.19 -14.14 0.68
C PHE A 474 1.20 -13.83 0.11
N ARG A 475 2.05 -14.86 -0.06
CA ARG A 475 3.34 -14.69 -0.73
C ARG A 475 3.12 -14.18 -2.14
N PRO A 476 3.77 -13.05 -2.54
CA PRO A 476 3.73 -12.61 -3.93
C PRO A 476 4.39 -13.64 -4.86
N ASN A 477 3.86 -13.79 -6.07
CA ASN A 477 4.47 -14.67 -7.09
C ASN A 477 5.85 -14.17 -7.52
N SER A 478 6.02 -12.85 -7.56
CA SER A 478 7.30 -12.19 -7.72
C SER A 478 7.49 -11.27 -6.52
N VAL A 479 8.41 -11.62 -5.64
CA VAL A 479 8.78 -10.80 -4.49
C VAL A 479 9.77 -9.75 -4.96
N SER A 480 9.44 -8.48 -4.80
CA SER A 480 10.31 -7.37 -5.13
C SER A 480 10.22 -6.28 -4.08
N MET A 481 11.25 -5.46 -3.96
CA MET A 481 11.17 -4.24 -3.17
C MET A 481 10.19 -3.28 -3.85
N HIS A 482 9.09 -2.95 -3.17
CA HIS A 482 8.05 -2.10 -3.72
C HIS A 482 7.98 -0.72 -3.04
N ALA A 483 8.61 -0.56 -1.89
CA ALA A 483 8.75 0.72 -1.20
C ALA A 483 10.13 0.81 -0.53
N SER A 484 10.70 2.00 -0.47
CA SER A 484 11.94 2.28 0.28
C SER A 484 12.07 3.77 0.54
N TRP A 485 12.53 4.12 1.73
CA TRP A 485 12.77 5.51 2.12
C TRP A 485 13.91 5.57 3.14
N ALA A 486 14.64 6.66 3.14
CA ALA A 486 15.62 6.93 4.18
C ALA A 486 15.00 7.80 5.28
N ILE A 487 15.38 7.52 6.50
CA ILE A 487 14.95 8.26 7.68
C ILE A 487 16.20 8.81 8.34
N GLN A 488 16.21 10.12 8.57
CA GLN A 488 17.24 10.78 9.36
C GLN A 488 16.66 11.17 10.71
N ALA A 489 17.20 10.57 11.75
CA ALA A 489 16.79 10.75 13.12
C ALA A 489 17.87 11.53 13.88
N LYS A 490 17.44 12.53 14.64
CA LYS A 490 18.24 13.24 15.64
C LYS A 490 17.92 12.74 17.04
N ALA A 491 18.62 13.22 18.05
CA ALA A 491 18.29 12.93 19.44
C ALA A 491 16.81 13.24 19.74
N GLY A 492 16.12 12.34 20.42
CA GLY A 492 14.69 12.41 20.70
C GLY A 492 13.79 11.74 19.64
N THR A 493 14.27 11.58 18.41
CA THR A 493 13.49 10.93 17.34
C THR A 493 13.19 9.47 17.64
N TYR A 494 11.95 9.07 17.40
CA TYR A 494 11.51 7.68 17.49
C TYR A 494 10.40 7.39 16.48
N HIS A 495 10.06 6.13 16.33
CA HIS A 495 8.88 5.68 15.57
C HIS A 495 7.84 5.14 16.53
N HIS A 496 6.61 5.61 16.40
CA HIS A 496 5.47 4.92 17.00
C HIS A 496 5.37 3.50 16.46
N SER A 497 4.86 2.59 17.29
CA SER A 497 4.62 1.22 16.84
C SER A 497 3.58 1.21 15.72
N HIS A 498 3.90 0.50 14.64
CA HIS A 498 3.07 0.40 13.44
C HIS A 498 3.37 -0.89 12.67
N VAL A 499 2.61 -1.12 11.61
CA VAL A 499 2.83 -2.20 10.64
C VAL A 499 2.66 -1.65 9.23
N HIS A 500 3.16 -2.37 8.24
CA HIS A 500 2.99 -2.01 6.83
C HIS A 500 1.88 -2.86 6.20
N SER A 501 0.65 -2.39 6.24
CA SER A 501 -0.56 -3.14 5.87
C SER A 501 -0.53 -3.76 4.47
N LYS A 502 0.25 -3.21 3.54
CA LYS A 502 0.38 -3.66 2.14
C LYS A 502 1.68 -4.42 1.85
N GLY A 503 2.60 -4.49 2.80
CA GLY A 503 3.85 -5.25 2.68
C GLY A 503 3.61 -6.75 2.81
N TRP A 504 4.62 -7.53 2.48
CA TRP A 504 4.72 -8.96 2.84
C TRP A 504 5.84 -9.15 3.85
N TYR A 505 7.00 -8.57 3.59
CA TYR A 505 8.12 -8.41 4.51
C TYR A 505 8.58 -6.96 4.55
N SER A 506 8.85 -6.47 5.74
CA SER A 506 9.43 -5.15 6.00
C SER A 506 10.87 -5.31 6.47
N GLY A 507 11.67 -4.29 6.27
CA GLY A 507 13.05 -4.31 6.71
C GLY A 507 13.64 -2.95 6.96
N THR A 508 14.79 -2.96 7.62
CA THR A 508 15.60 -1.76 7.83
C THR A 508 17.09 -2.09 7.67
N CYS A 509 17.83 -1.13 7.15
CA CYS A 509 19.28 -1.16 7.05
C CYS A 509 19.86 0.10 7.69
N TYR A 510 20.79 -0.05 8.60
CA TYR A 510 21.42 1.07 9.31
C TYR A 510 22.61 1.60 8.51
N VAL A 511 22.55 2.85 8.09
CA VAL A 511 23.59 3.54 7.31
C VAL A 511 24.51 4.32 8.22
N GLU A 512 23.96 5.07 9.17
CA GLU A 512 24.68 5.83 10.18
C GLU A 512 24.10 5.51 11.57
N VAL A 513 24.98 5.31 12.55
CA VAL A 513 24.58 5.07 13.95
C VAL A 513 25.54 5.85 14.85
N PRO A 514 25.06 6.71 15.76
CA PRO A 514 25.90 7.44 16.69
C PRO A 514 26.66 6.49 17.64
N GLU A 515 27.91 6.78 17.91
CA GLU A 515 28.74 6.00 18.88
C GLU A 515 28.09 5.94 20.27
N SER A 516 27.40 7.00 20.67
CA SER A 516 26.69 7.09 21.97
C SER A 516 25.61 6.03 22.17
N LEU A 517 25.13 5.36 21.12
CA LEU A 517 24.14 4.27 21.24
C LEU A 517 24.74 2.94 21.69
N ASN A 518 26.05 2.76 21.55
CA ASN A 518 26.71 1.52 21.92
C ASN A 518 26.72 1.26 23.44
N ASP A 519 26.58 2.32 24.27
CA ASP A 519 26.68 2.27 25.72
C ASP A 519 25.30 2.26 26.43
N SER A 520 24.20 2.29 25.69
CA SER A 520 22.84 2.39 26.23
C SER A 520 22.11 1.04 26.14
N ALA A 521 21.41 0.69 27.21
CA ALA A 521 20.71 -0.60 27.30
C ALA A 521 19.60 -0.78 26.24
N GLU A 522 18.93 0.31 25.78
CA GLU A 522 17.83 0.21 24.80
C GLU A 522 17.67 1.44 23.88
N ALA A 523 18.46 2.51 24.07
CA ALA A 523 18.29 3.73 23.29
C ALA A 523 18.49 3.49 21.79
N GLY A 524 17.58 3.99 20.98
CA GLY A 524 17.62 3.84 19.53
C GLY A 524 17.33 2.42 19.01
N HIS A 525 17.05 1.45 19.89
CA HIS A 525 16.79 0.07 19.49
C HIS A 525 15.50 -0.05 18.67
N LEU A 526 15.52 -0.95 17.70
CA LEU A 526 14.32 -1.45 17.02
C LEU A 526 13.63 -2.45 17.93
N VAL A 527 12.35 -2.23 18.19
CA VAL A 527 11.52 -3.10 19.03
C VAL A 527 10.45 -3.73 18.14
N LEU A 528 10.36 -5.06 18.22
CA LEU A 528 9.40 -5.86 17.44
C LEU A 528 8.34 -6.45 18.37
N GLY A 529 7.08 -6.40 17.97
CA GLY A 529 5.97 -7.12 18.60
C GLY A 529 5.20 -6.36 19.68
N GLU A 530 5.45 -5.08 19.91
CA GLU A 530 4.66 -4.23 20.81
C GLU A 530 3.55 -3.51 20.01
N PRO A 531 2.25 -3.71 20.32
CA PRO A 531 1.17 -3.01 19.62
C PRO A 531 1.13 -1.51 19.93
N PRO A 532 0.56 -0.65 19.05
CA PRO A 532 0.47 0.81 19.26
C PRO A 532 -0.69 1.25 20.16
N PHE A 533 -1.54 0.31 20.56
CA PHE A 533 -2.73 0.55 21.39
C PHE A 533 -2.59 -0.14 22.75
N GLU A 534 -3.42 0.26 23.68
CA GLU A 534 -3.40 -0.31 25.04
C GLU A 534 -3.89 -1.76 25.03
N THR A 535 -3.13 -2.59 25.75
CA THR A 535 -3.58 -3.90 26.21
C THR A 535 -3.62 -3.85 27.74
N LYS A 536 -4.63 -4.47 28.37
CA LYS A 536 -4.76 -4.47 29.83
C LYS A 536 -3.49 -4.98 30.51
N ASP A 537 -2.93 -6.06 29.99
CA ASP A 537 -1.66 -6.61 30.42
C ASP A 537 -0.61 -6.30 29.35
N PRO A 538 0.50 -5.63 29.70
CA PRO A 538 1.54 -5.30 28.72
C PRO A 538 2.12 -6.54 28.06
N LEU A 539 2.19 -6.55 26.74
CA LEU A 539 2.86 -7.62 26.00
C LEU A 539 4.37 -7.33 25.91
N PRO A 540 5.23 -8.29 26.29
CA PRO A 540 6.66 -8.11 26.09
C PRO A 540 6.99 -8.04 24.59
N PRO A 541 8.08 -7.35 24.20
CA PRO A 541 8.54 -7.38 22.82
C PRO A 541 8.92 -8.81 22.39
N LEU A 542 8.76 -9.10 21.11
CA LEU A 542 9.28 -10.35 20.50
C LEU A 542 10.80 -10.29 20.36
N ALA A 543 11.31 -9.11 20.01
CA ALA A 543 12.74 -8.85 19.92
C ALA A 543 13.04 -7.37 20.15
N THR A 544 14.21 -7.08 20.72
CA THR A 544 14.79 -5.74 20.82
C THR A 544 16.19 -5.79 20.21
N LEU A 545 16.43 -4.99 19.18
CA LEU A 545 17.60 -5.08 18.32
C LEU A 545 18.42 -3.79 18.38
N CYS A 546 19.66 -3.91 18.83
CA CYS A 546 20.62 -2.80 18.87
C CYS A 546 20.98 -2.38 17.43
N PRO A 547 20.94 -1.07 17.09
CA PRO A 547 21.39 -0.57 15.80
C PRO A 547 22.92 -0.74 15.66
N LYS A 548 23.37 -1.08 14.45
CA LYS A 548 24.78 -1.15 14.08
C LYS A 548 24.89 -0.80 12.60
N VAL A 549 25.87 0.00 12.20
CA VAL A 549 26.09 0.33 10.78
C VAL A 549 26.24 -0.96 9.97
N GLY A 550 25.55 -1.04 8.86
CA GLY A 550 25.49 -2.20 7.98
C GLY A 550 24.50 -3.29 8.39
N LYS A 551 23.96 -3.27 9.61
CA LYS A 551 23.00 -4.28 10.04
C LYS A 551 21.72 -4.18 9.21
N ILE A 552 21.30 -5.32 8.66
CA ILE A 552 20.03 -5.50 7.94
C ILE A 552 19.10 -6.33 8.81
N VAL A 553 17.87 -5.89 8.97
CA VAL A 553 16.82 -6.62 9.68
C VAL A 553 15.64 -6.80 8.74
N LEU A 554 15.09 -8.03 8.66
CA LEU A 554 13.85 -8.35 7.96
C LEU A 554 12.88 -8.98 8.93
N PHE A 555 11.60 -8.63 8.80
CA PHE A 555 10.51 -9.16 9.62
C PHE A 555 9.20 -9.16 8.83
N PRO A 556 8.24 -10.05 9.17
CA PRO A 556 6.92 -10.04 8.56
C PRO A 556 6.26 -8.68 8.69
N SER A 557 5.64 -8.17 7.62
CA SER A 557 5.02 -6.83 7.63
C SER A 557 3.86 -6.70 8.63
N TYR A 558 3.28 -7.80 9.11
CA TYR A 558 2.32 -7.80 10.21
C TYR A 558 2.96 -7.68 11.60
N CYS A 559 4.28 -7.73 11.71
CA CYS A 559 4.96 -7.56 12.99
C CYS A 559 4.94 -6.08 13.40
N TRP A 560 4.34 -5.79 14.54
CA TRP A 560 4.42 -4.46 15.14
C TRP A 560 5.88 -4.07 15.33
N HIS A 561 6.23 -2.86 14.94
CA HIS A 561 7.60 -2.38 15.09
C HIS A 561 7.65 -0.91 15.43
N SER A 562 8.59 -0.56 16.29
CA SER A 562 8.85 0.80 16.78
C SER A 562 10.33 1.01 17.01
N THR A 563 10.74 2.23 17.30
CA THR A 563 12.09 2.51 17.77
C THR A 563 12.06 3.27 19.08
N ARG A 564 12.97 2.92 20.00
CA ARG A 564 13.14 3.70 21.23
C ARG A 564 13.80 5.04 20.91
N PRO A 565 13.40 6.15 21.57
CA PRO A 565 14.12 7.39 21.48
C PRO A 565 15.54 7.24 22.01
N TYR A 566 16.46 8.08 21.56
CA TYR A 566 17.82 8.13 22.09
C TYR A 566 18.22 9.56 22.43
N SER A 567 19.19 9.69 23.33
CA SER A 567 19.79 10.97 23.72
C SER A 567 21.28 10.96 23.34
N GLY A 568 21.85 12.12 23.05
CA GLY A 568 23.26 12.25 22.71
C GLY A 568 23.49 13.03 21.42
N GLN A 569 24.74 13.17 21.03
CA GLN A 569 25.12 13.83 19.78
C GLN A 569 25.24 12.81 18.65
N GLY A 570 25.00 13.27 17.41
CA GLY A 570 25.07 12.48 16.19
C GLY A 570 23.70 12.09 15.67
N GLY A 571 23.64 11.87 14.36
CA GLY A 571 22.46 11.40 13.66
C GLY A 571 22.40 9.88 13.60
N ARG A 572 21.18 9.33 13.45
CA ARG A 572 20.97 7.95 13.03
C ARG A 572 20.28 8.00 11.67
N GLN A 573 20.91 7.40 10.68
CA GLN A 573 20.33 7.27 9.36
C GLN A 573 20.04 5.81 9.05
N VAL A 574 18.81 5.54 8.64
CA VAL A 574 18.37 4.20 8.26
C VAL A 574 17.66 4.25 6.91
N VAL A 575 17.76 3.17 6.16
CA VAL A 575 16.92 2.91 4.99
C VAL A 575 15.91 1.85 5.38
N ALA A 576 14.64 2.23 5.40
CA ALA A 576 13.53 1.32 5.57
C ALA A 576 13.00 0.88 4.20
N PHE A 577 12.51 -0.35 4.11
CA PHE A 577 12.04 -0.90 2.84
C PHE A 577 11.04 -2.02 3.05
N ASP A 578 10.16 -2.20 2.04
CA ASP A 578 9.17 -3.26 2.00
C ASP A 578 9.34 -4.14 0.78
N TYR A 579 9.33 -5.44 1.01
CA TYR A 579 9.16 -6.45 0.00
C TYR A 579 7.70 -6.89 -0.09
N GLY A 580 7.25 -7.06 -1.30
CA GLY A 580 5.88 -7.48 -1.56
C GLY A 580 5.65 -7.69 -3.04
N LYS A 581 4.43 -7.43 -3.48
CA LYS A 581 4.06 -7.46 -4.87
C LYS A 581 4.74 -6.30 -5.61
N ALA A 582 5.30 -6.58 -6.78
CA ALA A 582 5.93 -5.55 -7.62
C ALA A 582 5.02 -4.32 -7.76
N ASN A 583 5.61 -3.15 -7.55
CA ASN A 583 4.86 -1.89 -7.53
C ASN A 583 4.28 -1.58 -8.92
N ARG A 584 2.97 -1.36 -9.00
CA ARG A 584 2.24 -1.07 -10.24
C ARG A 584 2.22 0.42 -10.61
N PHE A 585 3.07 1.22 -9.98
CA PHE A 585 3.00 2.68 -10.11
C PHE A 585 3.54 3.25 -11.43
N VAL A 586 4.02 2.42 -12.34
CA VAL A 586 4.45 2.89 -13.67
C VAL A 586 3.43 2.56 -14.75
#